data_4e6b1dfb55a788ec96a15caf15f7a7e6
#
_entry.id   4e6b1dfb55a788ec96a15caf15f7a7e6
#
_cell.length_a   1.000
_cell.length_b   1.000
_cell.length_c   1.000
_cell.angle_alpha   90.00
_cell.angle_beta   90.00
_cell.angle_gamma   90.00
#
_symmetry.space_group_name_H-M   'P 1'
#
loop_
_entity.id
_entity.type
_entity.pdbx_description
1 polymer ?
#
loop_
_entity_poly.entity_id
_entity_poly.type
_entity_poly.pdbx_seq_one_letter_code
_entity_poly.pdbx_strand_id
1 'polypeptide(L)'
;MKISISKIIIFSIVIFFLFVFWRGLKINNNYDTKSLIGNRISNFQLSKIDNSNQYISEEDLKKNTYTLINFFASWCSPCRTKHKYLLNLSNEKKQIEIIGINFKDKKNNALSFLKELGNPYDFVGEDSDGKISILFGIYGIPESILVDSDLTVIKKIVGPIDQIQYNKILKLTQ
;
A
#
# COMPACT_ATOMS: atom_id res chain seq x y z
N MET A 1 -53.83 -27.08 6.38
CA MET A 1 -52.40 -27.39 6.16
C MET A 1 -51.63 -26.99 7.43
N LYS A 2 -51.27 -27.93 8.31
CA LYS A 2 -50.57 -27.62 9.58
C LYS A 2 -49.11 -27.36 9.27
N ILE A 3 -48.64 -26.11 9.40
CA ILE A 3 -47.25 -25.77 9.28
C ILE A 3 -46.51 -26.35 10.48
N SER A 4 -45.53 -27.23 10.24
CA SER A 4 -44.75 -27.87 11.31
C SER A 4 -43.91 -26.78 12.03
N ILE A 5 -43.89 -26.79 13.35
CA ILE A 5 -43.11 -25.90 14.20
C ILE A 5 -41.64 -25.90 13.78
N SER A 6 -41.08 -27.01 13.36
CA SER A 6 -39.70 -27.10 12.85
C SER A 6 -39.46 -26.23 11.61
N LYS A 7 -40.42 -26.08 10.71
CA LYS A 7 -40.33 -25.24 9.53
C LYS A 7 -40.31 -23.75 9.92
N ILE A 8 -41.07 -23.36 10.93
CA ILE A 8 -41.10 -21.99 11.47
C ILE A 8 -39.74 -21.66 12.11
N ILE A 9 -39.19 -22.57 12.89
CA ILE A 9 -37.88 -22.39 13.53
C ILE A 9 -36.76 -22.22 12.48
N ILE A 10 -36.72 -23.11 11.47
CA ILE A 10 -35.74 -23.03 10.38
C ILE A 10 -35.84 -21.68 9.65
N PHE A 11 -37.07 -21.25 9.32
CA PHE A 11 -37.31 -20.00 8.63
C PHE A 11 -36.86 -18.79 9.46
N SER A 12 -37.12 -18.79 10.77
CA SER A 12 -36.64 -17.74 11.69
C SER A 12 -35.12 -17.66 11.77
N ILE A 13 -34.44 -18.83 11.80
CA ILE A 13 -32.97 -18.89 11.80
C ILE A 13 -32.41 -18.30 10.50
N VAL A 14 -32.96 -18.64 9.35
CA VAL A 14 -32.52 -18.12 8.05
C VAL A 14 -32.69 -16.60 7.99
N ILE A 15 -33.87 -16.08 8.43
CA ILE A 15 -34.09 -14.64 8.47
C ILE A 15 -33.10 -13.94 9.40
N PHE A 16 -32.81 -14.51 10.56
CA PHE A 16 -31.84 -13.98 11.49
C PHE A 16 -30.43 -13.87 10.86
N PHE A 17 -29.97 -14.93 10.19
CA PHE A 17 -28.68 -14.91 9.51
C PHE A 17 -28.63 -13.89 8.35
N LEU A 18 -29.70 -13.80 7.56
CA LEU A 18 -29.81 -12.79 6.50
C LEU A 18 -29.78 -11.35 7.07
N PHE A 19 -30.45 -11.13 8.19
CA PHE A 19 -30.43 -9.83 8.87
C PHE A 19 -29.03 -9.48 9.40
N VAL A 20 -28.34 -10.42 10.05
CA VAL A 20 -26.97 -10.22 10.54
C VAL A 20 -26.02 -9.96 9.37
N PHE A 21 -26.14 -10.73 8.28
CA PHE A 21 -25.34 -10.54 7.08
C PHE A 21 -25.59 -9.16 6.45
N TRP A 22 -26.85 -8.78 6.30
CA TRP A 22 -27.23 -7.47 5.77
C TRP A 22 -26.73 -6.29 6.64
N ARG A 23 -26.79 -6.46 7.96
CA ARG A 23 -26.19 -5.48 8.91
C ARG A 23 -24.67 -5.44 8.77
N GLY A 24 -24.03 -6.58 8.64
CA GLY A 24 -22.58 -6.68 8.43
C GLY A 24 -22.10 -5.96 7.16
N LEU A 25 -22.83 -6.08 6.05
CA LEU A 25 -22.53 -5.41 4.80
C LEU A 25 -22.69 -3.86 4.88
N LYS A 26 -23.50 -3.35 5.81
CA LYS A 26 -23.67 -1.90 6.03
C LYS A 26 -22.65 -1.29 6.98
N ILE A 27 -21.81 -2.08 7.61
CA ILE A 27 -20.72 -1.55 8.41
C ILE A 27 -19.66 -1.03 7.43
N ASN A 28 -19.74 0.28 7.15
CA ASN A 28 -18.64 0.99 6.51
C ASN A 28 -17.46 0.98 7.47
N ASN A 29 -16.56 0.03 7.32
CA ASN A 29 -15.24 0.11 7.91
C ASN A 29 -14.51 1.25 7.19
N ASN A 30 -14.75 2.48 7.62
CA ASN A 30 -13.85 3.59 7.33
C ASN A 30 -12.55 3.25 8.06
N TYR A 31 -11.67 2.50 7.38
CA TYR A 31 -10.29 2.39 7.82
C TYR A 31 -9.79 3.81 7.96
N ASP A 32 -9.44 4.19 9.18
CA ASP A 32 -8.90 5.52 9.45
C ASP A 32 -7.50 5.63 8.84
N THR A 33 -7.47 5.77 7.53
CA THR A 33 -6.25 5.96 6.75
C THR A 33 -5.65 7.34 6.99
N LYS A 34 -6.40 8.24 7.65
CA LYS A 34 -5.98 9.61 7.94
C LYS A 34 -5.16 9.71 9.21
N SER A 35 -5.19 8.70 10.09
CA SER A 35 -4.46 8.72 11.37
C SER A 35 -2.94 8.84 11.20
N LEU A 36 -2.40 8.47 10.05
CA LEU A 36 -0.97 8.61 9.75
C LEU A 36 -0.59 9.99 9.21
N ILE A 37 -1.53 10.73 8.60
CA ILE A 37 -1.25 12.04 7.99
C ILE A 37 -0.95 13.05 9.11
N GLY A 38 0.17 13.77 8.96
CA GLY A 38 0.66 14.71 9.97
C GLY A 38 1.49 14.06 11.08
N ASN A 39 1.60 12.73 11.11
CA ASN A 39 2.47 12.03 12.04
C ASN A 39 3.79 11.64 11.35
N ARG A 40 4.83 11.54 12.15
CA ARG A 40 6.12 11.06 11.69
C ARG A 40 6.09 9.53 11.50
N ILE A 41 6.73 9.04 10.43
CA ILE A 41 6.91 7.60 10.26
C ILE A 41 7.81 7.02 11.35
N SER A 42 7.55 5.75 11.70
CA SER A 42 8.37 5.02 12.67
C SER A 42 9.76 4.72 12.11
N ASN A 43 10.72 4.56 13.02
CA ASN A 43 12.06 4.12 12.65
C ASN A 43 11.99 2.73 12.00
N PHE A 44 12.73 2.54 10.92
CA PHE A 44 12.78 1.26 10.21
C PHE A 44 14.16 1.02 9.61
N GLN A 45 14.43 -0.23 9.31
CA GLN A 45 15.57 -0.64 8.50
C GLN A 45 15.11 -1.68 7.48
N LEU A 46 15.40 -1.47 6.21
CA LEU A 46 14.95 -2.28 5.11
C LEU A 46 16.14 -2.73 4.26
N SER A 47 16.32 -4.03 4.09
CA SER A 47 17.37 -4.57 3.23
C SER A 47 17.01 -4.43 1.76
N LYS A 48 18.01 -4.17 0.93
CA LYS A 48 17.84 -4.10 -0.51
C LYS A 48 17.55 -5.49 -1.08
N ILE A 49 16.55 -5.56 -1.98
CA ILE A 49 16.06 -6.83 -2.51
C ILE A 49 17.11 -7.61 -3.32
N ASP A 50 18.02 -6.93 -3.99
CA ASP A 50 19.08 -7.55 -4.82
C ASP A 50 20.41 -7.72 -4.09
N ASN A 51 20.63 -7.00 -2.98
CA ASN A 51 21.84 -7.04 -2.18
C ASN A 51 21.54 -6.82 -0.70
N SER A 52 21.48 -7.92 0.06
CA SER A 52 21.15 -7.90 1.51
C SER A 52 22.19 -7.17 2.39
N ASN A 53 23.35 -6.80 1.86
CA ASN A 53 24.36 -6.02 2.59
C ASN A 53 24.11 -4.49 2.47
N GLN A 54 23.13 -4.07 1.67
CA GLN A 54 22.71 -2.68 1.56
C GLN A 54 21.37 -2.50 2.25
N TYR A 55 21.28 -1.44 3.05
CA TYR A 55 20.09 -1.10 3.82
C TYR A 55 19.72 0.34 3.56
N ILE A 56 18.43 0.64 3.73
CA ILE A 56 17.89 1.98 3.83
C ILE A 56 17.18 2.13 5.17
N SER A 57 17.28 3.28 5.77
CA SER A 57 16.64 3.64 7.02
C SER A 57 15.92 4.97 6.91
N GLU A 58 15.20 5.37 7.94
CA GLU A 58 14.57 6.68 8.01
C GLU A 58 15.56 7.84 7.90
N GLU A 59 16.81 7.66 8.33
CA GLU A 59 17.85 8.71 8.21
C GLU A 59 18.25 8.96 6.74
N ASP A 60 18.14 7.95 5.89
CA ASP A 60 18.43 8.11 4.47
C ASP A 60 17.34 8.94 3.78
N LEU A 61 16.08 8.80 4.21
CA LEU A 61 14.95 9.55 3.66
C LEU A 61 15.04 11.05 3.94
N LYS A 62 15.66 11.46 5.06
CA LYS A 62 15.86 12.88 5.42
C LYS A 62 16.74 13.65 4.44
N LYS A 63 17.49 12.93 3.60
CA LYS A 63 18.36 13.54 2.58
C LYS A 63 17.58 14.10 1.40
N ASN A 64 16.30 13.71 1.28
CA ASN A 64 15.43 14.05 0.17
C ASN A 64 14.36 15.04 0.61
N THR A 65 13.94 15.94 -0.28
CA THR A 65 12.84 16.87 0.01
C THR A 65 11.54 16.12 0.22
N TYR A 66 11.28 15.14 -0.65
CA TYR A 66 10.12 14.24 -0.56
C TYR A 66 10.51 12.81 -0.88
N THR A 67 9.89 11.86 -0.20
CA THR A 67 10.01 10.44 -0.51
C THR A 67 8.62 9.81 -0.68
N LEU A 68 8.41 9.15 -1.81
CA LEU A 68 7.23 8.33 -2.07
C LEU A 68 7.57 6.87 -1.75
N ILE A 69 7.02 6.34 -0.69
CA ILE A 69 7.15 4.93 -0.30
C ILE A 69 5.96 4.17 -0.90
N ASN A 70 6.21 3.27 -1.84
CA ASN A 70 5.18 2.48 -2.51
C ASN A 70 5.30 1.00 -2.12
N PHE A 71 4.19 0.42 -1.67
CA PHE A 71 4.09 -0.99 -1.30
C PHE A 71 3.50 -1.79 -2.47
N PHE A 72 4.25 -2.79 -2.94
CA PHE A 72 3.90 -3.56 -4.13
C PHE A 72 4.28 -5.04 -4.00
N ALA A 73 3.74 -5.86 -4.90
CA ALA A 73 4.20 -7.24 -5.11
C ALA A 73 4.00 -7.66 -6.57
N SER A 74 4.73 -8.68 -7.03
CA SER A 74 4.60 -9.22 -8.37
C SER A 74 3.24 -9.86 -8.65
N TRP A 75 2.62 -10.45 -7.63
CA TRP A 75 1.30 -11.09 -7.69
C TRP A 75 0.13 -10.08 -7.64
N CYS A 76 0.41 -8.80 -7.43
CA CYS A 76 -0.60 -7.75 -7.31
C CYS A 76 -1.04 -7.24 -8.69
N SER A 77 -2.21 -7.63 -9.16
CA SER A 77 -2.74 -7.21 -10.48
C SER A 77 -2.93 -5.70 -10.64
N PRO A 78 -3.51 -4.95 -9.66
CA PRO A 78 -3.61 -3.49 -9.78
C PRO A 78 -2.24 -2.79 -9.72
N CYS A 79 -1.22 -3.37 -9.04
CA CYS A 79 0.15 -2.86 -9.10
C CYS A 79 0.66 -2.88 -10.54
N ARG A 80 0.46 -4.00 -11.24
CA ARG A 80 0.88 -4.20 -12.64
C ARG A 80 0.19 -3.23 -13.59
N THR A 81 -1.14 -3.14 -13.52
CA THR A 81 -1.94 -2.33 -14.48
C THR A 81 -1.69 -0.83 -14.38
N LYS A 82 -1.29 -0.35 -13.22
CA LYS A 82 -1.06 1.09 -12.97
C LYS A 82 0.42 1.47 -12.81
N HIS A 83 1.33 0.52 -13.02
CA HIS A 83 2.78 0.70 -12.89
C HIS A 83 3.35 1.88 -13.70
N LYS A 84 2.78 2.15 -14.86
CA LYS A 84 3.18 3.26 -15.73
C LYS A 84 3.17 4.63 -15.05
N TYR A 85 2.29 4.86 -14.06
CA TYR A 85 2.25 6.14 -13.36
C TYR A 85 3.43 6.33 -12.41
N LEU A 86 3.94 5.25 -11.82
CA LEU A 86 5.18 5.28 -11.05
C LEU A 86 6.39 5.54 -11.97
N LEU A 87 6.44 4.90 -13.15
CA LEU A 87 7.49 5.17 -14.13
C LEU A 87 7.46 6.63 -14.59
N ASN A 88 6.27 7.19 -14.83
CA ASN A 88 6.15 8.59 -15.20
C ASN A 88 6.66 9.50 -14.07
N LEU A 89 6.31 9.22 -12.80
CA LEU A 89 6.82 9.97 -11.65
C LEU A 89 8.35 9.91 -11.55
N SER A 90 8.94 8.72 -11.76
CA SER A 90 10.41 8.57 -11.70
C SER A 90 11.13 9.34 -12.79
N ASN A 91 10.50 9.53 -13.95
CA ASN A 91 11.05 10.29 -15.07
C ASN A 91 10.97 11.81 -14.85
N GLU A 92 10.02 12.31 -14.07
CA GLU A 92 9.86 13.74 -13.76
C GLU A 92 10.99 14.32 -12.87
N LYS A 93 11.71 13.48 -12.13
CA LYS A 93 12.96 13.69 -11.35
C LYS A 93 13.11 15.03 -10.60
N LYS A 94 12.05 15.65 -10.11
CA LYS A 94 12.22 17.03 -9.63
C LYS A 94 12.62 17.16 -8.16
N GLN A 95 12.12 16.40 -7.25
CA GLN A 95 12.42 16.52 -5.81
C GLN A 95 11.90 15.30 -5.02
N ILE A 96 11.56 14.22 -5.72
CA ILE A 96 10.95 13.05 -5.13
C ILE A 96 11.83 11.82 -5.35
N GLU A 97 12.19 11.16 -4.28
CA GLU A 97 12.75 9.81 -4.32
C GLU A 97 11.61 8.80 -4.24
N ILE A 98 11.69 7.72 -4.99
CA ILE A 98 10.66 6.66 -4.97
C ILE A 98 11.26 5.38 -4.42
N ILE A 99 10.74 4.93 -3.28
CA ILE A 99 11.14 3.68 -2.64
C ILE A 99 10.06 2.63 -2.83
N GLY A 100 10.45 1.47 -3.36
CA GLY A 100 9.58 0.31 -3.46
C GLY A 100 9.77 -0.63 -2.27
N ILE A 101 8.70 -0.99 -1.57
CA ILE A 101 8.70 -2.04 -0.55
C ILE A 101 7.96 -3.25 -1.10
N ASN A 102 8.72 -4.33 -1.31
CA ASN A 102 8.19 -5.58 -1.86
C ASN A 102 7.57 -6.42 -0.74
N PHE A 103 6.23 -6.43 -0.71
CA PHE A 103 5.42 -7.01 0.36
C PHE A 103 5.13 -8.50 0.11
N LYS A 104 5.55 -9.36 1.04
CA LYS A 104 5.23 -10.81 1.07
C LYS A 104 5.33 -11.47 -0.31
N ASP A 105 6.44 -11.26 -0.98
CA ASP A 105 6.69 -11.75 -2.33
C ASP A 105 8.04 -12.47 -2.40
N LYS A 106 8.21 -13.29 -3.42
CA LYS A 106 9.51 -13.93 -3.67
C LYS A 106 10.41 -12.94 -4.41
N LYS A 107 11.63 -12.76 -3.92
CA LYS A 107 12.67 -11.91 -4.52
C LYS A 107 12.76 -12.03 -6.05
N ASN A 108 12.87 -13.26 -6.56
CA ASN A 108 12.99 -13.49 -8.01
C ASN A 108 11.76 -13.04 -8.80
N ASN A 109 10.56 -13.19 -8.22
CA ASN A 109 9.33 -12.76 -8.87
C ASN A 109 9.26 -11.22 -8.93
N ALA A 110 9.61 -10.54 -7.83
CA ALA A 110 9.67 -9.09 -7.77
C ALA A 110 10.70 -8.53 -8.77
N LEU A 111 11.91 -9.12 -8.83
CA LEU A 111 12.93 -8.70 -9.79
C LEU A 111 12.48 -8.92 -11.24
N SER A 112 11.81 -10.06 -11.52
CA SER A 112 11.24 -10.32 -12.85
C SER A 112 10.15 -9.33 -13.23
N PHE A 113 9.28 -8.97 -12.27
CA PHE A 113 8.24 -7.95 -12.44
C PHE A 113 8.84 -6.60 -12.82
N LEU A 114 9.88 -6.16 -12.10
CA LEU A 114 10.55 -4.89 -12.37
C LEU A 114 11.35 -4.90 -13.68
N LYS A 115 11.92 -6.06 -14.05
CA LYS A 115 12.60 -6.22 -15.34
C LYS A 115 11.62 -6.15 -16.52
N GLU A 116 10.43 -6.72 -16.35
CA GLU A 116 9.38 -6.75 -17.40
C GLU A 116 8.74 -5.38 -17.61
N LEU A 117 8.38 -4.68 -16.52
CA LEU A 117 7.58 -3.46 -16.56
C LEU A 117 8.40 -2.16 -16.42
N GLY A 118 9.70 -2.27 -16.18
CA GLY A 118 10.58 -1.16 -15.82
C GLY A 118 10.65 -0.96 -14.30
N ASN A 119 11.76 -0.39 -13.82
CA ASN A 119 11.97 -0.11 -12.40
C ASN A 119 11.84 1.39 -12.13
N PRO A 120 10.74 1.85 -11.47
CA PRO A 120 10.55 3.25 -11.11
C PRO A 120 11.24 3.65 -9.80
N TYR A 121 11.82 2.69 -9.07
CA TYR A 121 12.31 2.87 -7.70
C TYR A 121 13.80 3.17 -7.66
N ASP A 122 14.18 4.15 -6.87
CA ASP A 122 15.59 4.45 -6.54
C ASP A 122 16.16 3.38 -5.59
N PHE A 123 15.30 2.83 -4.72
CA PHE A 123 15.62 1.70 -3.84
C PHE A 123 14.43 0.72 -3.79
N VAL A 124 14.72 -0.57 -3.84
CA VAL A 124 13.73 -1.63 -3.65
C VAL A 124 14.11 -2.45 -2.43
N GLY A 125 13.27 -2.41 -1.42
CA GLY A 125 13.46 -3.16 -0.19
C GLY A 125 12.59 -4.41 -0.11
N GLU A 126 13.05 -5.40 0.65
CA GLU A 126 12.36 -6.67 0.87
C GLU A 126 11.63 -6.66 2.21
N ASP A 127 10.32 -6.91 2.19
CA ASP A 127 9.46 -7.08 3.37
C ASP A 127 8.75 -8.44 3.29
N SER A 128 9.55 -9.51 3.38
CA SER A 128 9.10 -10.90 3.17
C SER A 128 8.10 -11.37 4.22
N ASP A 129 8.16 -10.88 5.46
CA ASP A 129 7.24 -11.21 6.55
C ASP A 129 6.11 -10.17 6.73
N GLY A 130 6.20 -9.03 6.06
CA GLY A 130 5.20 -7.95 6.09
C GLY A 130 5.25 -7.07 7.34
N LYS A 131 6.32 -7.14 8.14
CA LYS A 131 6.45 -6.35 9.38
C LYS A 131 6.60 -4.87 9.10
N ILE A 132 7.39 -4.51 8.08
CA ILE A 132 7.59 -3.11 7.69
C ILE A 132 6.27 -2.53 7.19
N SER A 133 5.52 -3.26 6.36
CA SER A 133 4.21 -2.82 5.90
C SER A 133 3.23 -2.59 7.05
N ILE A 134 3.20 -3.48 8.05
CA ILE A 134 2.39 -3.30 9.27
C ILE A 134 2.82 -2.07 10.05
N LEU A 135 4.13 -1.86 10.22
CA LEU A 135 4.70 -0.69 10.91
C LEU A 135 4.25 0.63 10.26
N PHE A 136 4.11 0.65 8.94
CA PHE A 136 3.60 1.77 8.16
C PHE A 136 2.07 1.81 8.06
N GLY A 137 1.35 0.96 8.81
CA GLY A 137 -0.11 0.91 8.79
C GLY A 137 -0.69 0.57 7.43
N ILE A 138 0.01 -0.29 6.66
CA ILE A 138 -0.45 -0.76 5.35
C ILE A 138 -1.40 -1.95 5.56
N TYR A 139 -2.59 -1.84 5.02
CA TYR A 139 -3.64 -2.87 5.14
C TYR A 139 -3.74 -3.76 3.90
N GLY A 140 -3.18 -3.30 2.79
CA GLY A 140 -3.21 -4.02 1.53
C GLY A 140 -2.28 -3.38 0.49
N ILE A 141 -2.17 -3.99 -0.68
CA ILE A 141 -1.36 -3.45 -1.78
C ILE A 141 -2.20 -3.32 -3.06
N PRO A 142 -1.90 -2.30 -3.88
CA PRO A 142 -0.88 -1.27 -3.66
C PRO A 142 -1.36 -0.19 -2.68
N GLU A 143 -0.46 0.30 -1.86
CA GLU A 143 -0.63 1.53 -1.09
C GLU A 143 0.64 2.37 -1.21
N SER A 144 0.53 3.68 -1.02
CA SER A 144 1.68 4.58 -1.06
C SER A 144 1.59 5.64 0.03
N ILE A 145 2.74 6.03 0.57
CA ILE A 145 2.88 7.09 1.57
C ILE A 145 3.88 8.11 1.02
N LEU A 146 3.49 9.38 0.99
CA LEU A 146 4.37 10.50 0.68
C LEU A 146 4.81 11.15 1.99
N VAL A 147 6.11 11.26 2.21
CA VAL A 147 6.72 11.91 3.37
C VAL A 147 7.61 13.08 2.93
N ASP A 148 7.77 14.07 3.82
CA ASP A 148 8.74 15.15 3.68
C ASP A 148 10.09 14.82 4.32
N SER A 149 11.02 15.78 4.29
CA SER A 149 12.35 15.64 4.89
C SER A 149 12.35 15.48 6.41
N ASP A 150 11.28 15.90 7.08
CA ASP A 150 11.10 15.69 8.53
C ASP A 150 10.47 14.34 8.84
N LEU A 151 10.25 13.50 7.80
CA LEU A 151 9.62 12.20 7.86
C LEU A 151 8.13 12.26 8.23
N THR A 152 7.50 13.43 8.07
CA THR A 152 6.07 13.61 8.31
C THR A 152 5.27 13.11 7.12
N VAL A 153 4.25 12.32 7.39
CA VAL A 153 3.34 11.82 6.35
C VAL A 153 2.47 12.96 5.83
N ILE A 154 2.72 13.39 4.60
CA ILE A 154 1.94 14.41 3.90
C ILE A 154 0.67 13.80 3.30
N LYS A 155 0.79 12.57 2.79
CA LYS A 155 -0.30 11.91 2.09
C LYS A 155 -0.19 10.40 2.18
N LYS A 156 -1.32 9.74 2.39
CA LYS A 156 -1.49 8.31 2.20
C LYS A 156 -2.44 8.05 1.03
N ILE A 157 -2.07 7.13 0.14
CA ILE A 157 -2.85 6.71 -1.02
C ILE A 157 -3.16 5.23 -0.85
N VAL A 158 -4.43 4.91 -0.68
CA VAL A 158 -4.94 3.54 -0.65
C VAL A 158 -5.37 3.15 -2.05
N GLY A 159 -4.85 2.05 -2.54
CA GLY A 159 -5.02 1.62 -3.93
C GLY A 159 -3.92 2.13 -4.87
N PRO A 160 -4.04 1.84 -6.16
CA PRO A 160 -3.02 2.17 -7.15
C PRO A 160 -2.95 3.67 -7.42
N ILE A 161 -1.76 4.15 -7.77
CA ILE A 161 -1.59 5.51 -8.30
C ILE A 161 -2.20 5.54 -9.71
N ASP A 162 -3.25 6.32 -9.87
CA ASP A 162 -3.89 6.66 -11.14
C ASP A 162 -3.53 8.08 -11.60
N GLN A 163 -4.11 8.56 -12.68
CA GLN A 163 -3.87 9.91 -13.20
C GLN A 163 -4.20 11.01 -12.16
N ILE A 164 -5.24 10.81 -11.36
CA ILE A 164 -5.65 11.80 -10.35
C ILE A 164 -4.61 11.87 -9.23
N GLN A 165 -4.17 10.71 -8.74
CA GLN A 165 -3.15 10.63 -7.69
C GLN A 165 -1.78 11.12 -8.20
N TYR A 166 -1.40 10.76 -9.42
CA TYR A 166 -0.21 11.26 -10.09
C TYR A 166 -0.17 12.79 -10.10
N ASN A 167 -1.22 13.44 -10.60
CA ASN A 167 -1.30 14.91 -10.65
C ASN A 167 -1.26 15.54 -9.24
N LYS A 168 -1.87 14.88 -8.25
CA LYS A 168 -1.84 15.35 -6.85
C LYS A 168 -0.43 15.25 -6.24
N ILE A 169 0.31 14.18 -6.52
CA ILE A 169 1.70 14.02 -6.06
C ILE A 169 2.54 15.14 -6.67
N LEU A 170 2.51 15.32 -7.99
CA LEU A 170 3.27 16.38 -8.66
C LEU A 170 3.00 17.77 -8.07
N LYS A 171 1.73 18.08 -7.77
CA LYS A 171 1.36 19.38 -7.16
C LYS A 171 1.91 19.55 -5.73
N LEU A 172 2.07 18.48 -4.98
CA LEU A 172 2.58 18.52 -3.60
C LEU A 172 4.10 18.58 -3.54
N THR A 173 4.79 18.17 -4.61
CA THR A 173 6.26 18.04 -4.67
C THR A 173 6.91 19.08 -5.61
N GLN A 174 6.16 20.08 -6.04
CA GLN A 174 6.63 21.28 -6.75
C GLN A 174 7.02 22.35 -5.73
#